data_5711828ab4e9bffcd19856aac033583d
#
_entry.id   5711828ab4e9bffcd19856aac033583d
#
_cell.length_a   1.000
_cell.length_b   1.000
_cell.length_c   1.000
_cell.angle_alpha   90.00
_cell.angle_beta   90.00
_cell.angle_gamma   90.00
#
_symmetry.space_group_name_H-M   'P 1'
#
loop_
_entity.id
_entity.type
_entity.pdbx_description
1 polymer ?
#
loop_
_entity_poly.entity_id
_entity_poly.type
_entity_poly.pdbx_seq_one_letter_code
_entity_poly.pdbx_strand_id
1 'polypeptide(L)'
;SFGERKRLIRKAGLIAGIGLLLIYGGLILSGALFASSFAENASRIDVLSGLSTQTLGSFGTTFLSVLVALACFTTAVGIVTGTADYIKGICNNSKAAYVATAAICSVIGIIVGSYNVGFIIDVAVPALMFLYPITIMLILLNVVPEKYASKIVFRAVILVTFIFSIPDFLGFIIPAENLTGVKSLIPFSQYHLGWVIPAVITFLVLNLKKKK
;
A
#
# COMPACT_ATOMS: atom_id res chain seq x y z
N SER A 1 5.89 -7.52 30.68
CA SER A 1 5.29 -6.26 31.14
C SER A 1 4.94 -5.38 29.95
N PHE A 2 4.02 -4.41 30.13
CA PHE A 2 3.61 -3.50 29.03
C PHE A 2 4.80 -2.70 28.48
N GLY A 3 5.75 -2.33 29.33
CA GLY A 3 6.97 -1.62 28.96
C GLY A 3 7.91 -2.43 28.07
N GLU A 4 8.07 -3.71 28.33
CA GLU A 4 8.90 -4.61 27.51
C GLU A 4 8.30 -4.83 26.13
N ARG A 5 6.98 -5.00 26.03
CA ARG A 5 6.29 -5.12 24.74
C ARG A 5 6.48 -3.86 23.88
N LYS A 6 6.34 -2.67 24.47
CA LYS A 6 6.57 -1.40 23.78
C LYS A 6 8.02 -1.24 23.30
N ARG A 7 9.00 -1.67 24.13
CA ARG A 7 10.42 -1.65 23.76
C ARG A 7 10.73 -2.62 22.62
N LEU A 8 10.15 -3.82 22.64
CA LEU A 8 10.28 -4.82 21.56
C LEU A 8 9.70 -4.31 20.26
N ILE A 9 8.48 -3.76 20.28
CA ILE A 9 7.83 -3.20 19.08
C ILE A 9 8.68 -2.08 18.47
N ARG A 10 9.23 -1.17 19.32
CA ARG A 10 10.09 -0.08 18.84
C ARG A 10 11.39 -0.59 18.23
N LYS A 11 12.03 -1.58 18.84
CA LYS A 11 13.25 -2.19 18.28
C LYS A 11 12.97 -2.92 16.97
N ALA A 12 11.90 -3.71 16.92
CA ALA A 12 11.49 -4.41 15.69
C ALA A 12 11.16 -3.43 14.57
N GLY A 13 10.43 -2.36 14.86
CA GLY A 13 10.11 -1.30 13.89
C GLY A 13 11.36 -0.58 13.36
N LEU A 14 12.34 -0.31 14.24
CA LEU A 14 13.59 0.34 13.83
C LEU A 14 14.43 -0.59 12.95
N ILE A 15 14.55 -1.86 13.29
CA ILE A 15 15.29 -2.85 12.48
C ILE A 15 14.60 -3.03 11.13
N ALA A 16 13.27 -3.16 11.11
CA ALA A 16 12.50 -3.26 9.88
C ALA A 16 12.65 -2.00 9.01
N GLY A 17 12.60 -0.81 9.60
CA GLY A 17 12.78 0.47 8.90
C GLY A 17 14.17 0.59 8.26
N ILE A 18 15.24 0.26 8.98
CA ILE A 18 16.60 0.24 8.44
C ILE A 18 16.73 -0.81 7.33
N GLY A 19 16.18 -2.02 7.53
CA GLY A 19 16.18 -3.07 6.51
C GLY A 19 15.50 -2.61 5.22
N LEU A 20 14.32 -2.02 5.31
CA LEU A 20 13.58 -1.47 4.16
C LEU A 20 14.36 -0.33 3.48
N LEU A 21 14.96 0.58 4.26
CA LEU A 21 15.79 1.66 3.71
C LEU A 21 16.96 1.11 2.88
N LEU A 22 17.66 0.10 3.40
CA LEU A 22 18.78 -0.52 2.69
C LEU A 22 18.33 -1.23 1.41
N ILE A 23 17.23 -1.98 1.46
CA ILE A 23 16.69 -2.70 0.30
C ILE A 23 16.21 -1.71 -0.77
N TYR A 24 15.34 -0.77 -0.43
CA TYR A 24 14.82 0.18 -1.40
C TYR A 24 15.89 1.16 -1.88
N GLY A 25 16.77 1.62 -1.00
CA GLY A 25 17.91 2.46 -1.38
C GLY A 25 18.85 1.74 -2.34
N GLY A 26 19.15 0.47 -2.08
CA GLY A 26 19.94 -0.38 -2.96
C GLY A 26 19.30 -0.57 -4.33
N LEU A 27 17.97 -0.84 -4.38
CA LEU A 27 17.23 -0.99 -5.64
C LEU A 27 17.21 0.31 -6.45
N ILE A 28 17.00 1.45 -5.81
CA ILE A 28 17.00 2.78 -6.46
C ILE A 28 18.40 3.08 -7.02
N LEU A 29 19.44 2.85 -6.22
CA LEU A 29 20.82 3.05 -6.64
C LEU A 29 21.18 2.15 -7.82
N SER A 30 20.83 0.87 -7.74
CA SER A 30 21.04 -0.08 -8.85
C SER A 30 20.30 0.36 -10.12
N GLY A 31 19.03 0.76 -9.99
CA GLY A 31 18.25 1.29 -11.11
C GLY A 31 18.88 2.53 -11.74
N ALA A 32 19.40 3.46 -10.94
CA ALA A 32 20.07 4.66 -11.42
C ALA A 32 21.38 4.35 -12.14
N LEU A 33 22.21 3.43 -11.61
CA LEU A 33 23.48 3.05 -12.19
C LEU A 33 23.35 2.32 -13.52
N PHE A 34 22.29 1.52 -13.69
CA PHE A 34 22.07 0.71 -14.88
C PHE A 34 20.97 1.26 -15.79
N ALA A 35 20.47 2.48 -15.54
CA ALA A 35 19.37 3.09 -16.31
C ALA A 35 19.65 3.11 -17.82
N SER A 36 20.87 3.39 -18.23
CA SER A 36 21.28 3.44 -19.66
C SER A 36 21.34 2.06 -20.34
N SER A 37 21.30 0.97 -19.58
CA SER A 37 21.36 -0.40 -20.11
C SER A 37 20.00 -0.94 -20.52
N PHE A 38 18.92 -0.22 -20.23
CA PHE A 38 17.56 -0.65 -20.53
C PHE A 38 16.86 0.33 -21.45
N ALA A 39 15.95 -0.19 -22.31
CA ALA A 39 15.10 0.65 -23.13
C ALA A 39 14.12 1.44 -22.25
N GLU A 40 13.73 2.65 -22.70
CA GLU A 40 12.79 3.51 -21.96
C GLU A 40 11.44 2.84 -21.68
N ASN A 41 11.04 1.88 -22.52
CA ASN A 41 9.79 1.11 -22.39
C ASN A 41 9.99 -0.29 -21.79
N ALA A 42 11.14 -0.58 -21.18
CA ALA A 42 11.38 -1.88 -20.56
C ALA A 42 10.38 -2.14 -19.42
N SER A 43 9.84 -3.35 -19.37
CA SER A 43 8.93 -3.72 -18.29
C SER A 43 9.68 -3.77 -16.94
N ARG A 44 8.98 -3.57 -15.84
CA ARG A 44 9.57 -3.64 -14.48
C ARG A 44 10.22 -4.99 -14.21
N ILE A 45 9.68 -6.06 -14.80
CA ILE A 45 10.18 -7.42 -14.68
C ILE A 45 11.48 -7.56 -15.47
N ASP A 46 11.54 -7.02 -16.70
CA ASP A 46 12.73 -7.06 -17.54
C ASP A 46 13.90 -6.30 -16.93
N VAL A 47 13.63 -5.14 -16.32
CA VAL A 47 14.65 -4.36 -15.60
C VAL A 47 15.20 -5.15 -14.41
N LEU A 48 14.34 -5.73 -13.58
CA LEU A 48 14.78 -6.49 -12.41
C LEU A 48 15.55 -7.75 -12.79
N SER A 49 15.07 -8.50 -13.77
CA SER A 49 15.72 -9.70 -14.31
C SER A 49 17.03 -9.37 -15.00
N GLY A 50 17.06 -8.31 -15.80
CA GLY A 50 18.24 -7.84 -16.48
C GLY A 50 19.33 -7.36 -15.53
N LEU A 51 18.97 -6.61 -14.48
CA LEU A 51 19.89 -6.22 -13.41
C LEU A 51 20.51 -7.45 -12.73
N SER A 52 19.69 -8.44 -12.41
CA SER A 52 20.17 -9.68 -11.79
C SER A 52 21.13 -10.44 -12.71
N THR A 53 20.82 -10.48 -14.01
CA THR A 53 21.67 -11.15 -15.00
C THR A 53 23.00 -10.40 -15.21
N GLN A 54 22.96 -9.06 -15.26
CA GLN A 54 24.17 -8.24 -15.44
C GLN A 54 25.11 -8.27 -14.22
N THR A 55 24.55 -8.39 -13.01
CA THR A 55 25.35 -8.37 -11.78
C THR A 55 25.87 -9.74 -11.35
N LEU A 56 25.04 -10.78 -11.49
CA LEU A 56 25.31 -12.13 -10.96
C LEU A 56 25.25 -13.23 -12.02
N GLY A 57 25.04 -12.88 -13.29
CA GLY A 57 24.91 -13.85 -14.39
C GLY A 57 23.65 -14.72 -14.28
N SER A 58 23.67 -15.88 -14.93
CA SER A 58 22.54 -16.83 -14.93
C SER A 58 22.19 -17.37 -13.54
N PHE A 59 23.19 -17.50 -12.67
CA PHE A 59 22.97 -17.86 -11.26
C PHE A 59 22.10 -16.84 -10.55
N GLY A 60 22.35 -15.53 -10.77
CA GLY A 60 21.56 -14.44 -10.21
C GLY A 60 20.09 -14.51 -10.62
N THR A 61 19.81 -14.77 -11.88
CA THR A 61 18.43 -14.90 -12.38
C THR A 61 17.69 -16.06 -11.74
N THR A 62 18.34 -17.21 -11.61
CA THR A 62 17.75 -18.39 -10.94
C THR A 62 17.49 -18.11 -9.46
N PHE A 63 18.45 -17.52 -8.77
CA PHE A 63 18.33 -17.17 -7.36
C PHE A 63 17.20 -16.15 -7.14
N LEU A 64 17.15 -15.10 -7.99
CA LEU A 64 16.09 -14.10 -7.96
C LEU A 64 14.70 -14.74 -8.15
N SER A 65 14.57 -15.66 -9.10
CA SER A 65 13.29 -16.33 -9.38
C SER A 65 12.79 -17.13 -8.18
N VAL A 66 13.68 -17.89 -7.52
CA VAL A 66 13.35 -18.63 -6.30
C VAL A 66 12.98 -17.69 -5.16
N LEU A 67 13.75 -16.60 -4.97
CA LEU A 67 13.51 -15.61 -3.94
C LEU A 67 12.16 -14.93 -4.12
N VAL A 68 11.83 -14.50 -5.34
CA VAL A 68 10.55 -13.87 -5.68
C VAL A 68 9.39 -14.85 -5.45
N ALA A 69 9.54 -16.10 -5.90
CA ALA A 69 8.51 -17.13 -5.70
C ALA A 69 8.23 -17.36 -4.20
N LEU A 70 9.26 -17.49 -3.37
CA LEU A 70 9.12 -17.64 -1.93
C LEU A 70 8.49 -16.40 -1.27
N ALA A 71 8.91 -15.21 -1.66
CA ALA A 71 8.35 -13.94 -1.15
C ALA A 71 6.87 -13.82 -1.50
N CYS A 72 6.48 -14.10 -2.75
CA CYS A 72 5.09 -14.11 -3.18
C CYS A 72 4.27 -15.15 -2.42
N PHE A 73 4.79 -16.35 -2.25
CA PHE A 73 4.13 -17.43 -1.52
C PHE A 73 3.87 -17.07 -0.06
N THR A 74 4.90 -16.58 0.66
CA THR A 74 4.74 -16.18 2.07
C THR A 74 3.77 -15.03 2.24
N THR A 75 3.77 -14.06 1.32
CA THR A 75 2.82 -12.93 1.32
C THR A 75 1.40 -13.43 1.07
N ALA A 76 1.19 -14.29 0.08
CA ALA A 76 -0.11 -14.88 -0.22
C ALA A 76 -0.68 -15.65 0.98
N VAL A 77 0.13 -16.49 1.61
CA VAL A 77 -0.27 -17.22 2.83
C VAL A 77 -0.64 -16.24 3.94
N GLY A 78 0.16 -15.18 4.15
CA GLY A 78 -0.12 -14.16 5.18
C GLY A 78 -1.44 -13.43 4.95
N ILE A 79 -1.74 -13.04 3.71
CA ILE A 79 -3.00 -12.35 3.36
C ILE A 79 -4.20 -13.29 3.51
N VAL A 80 -4.11 -14.52 2.99
CA VAL A 80 -5.19 -15.50 3.06
C VAL A 80 -5.52 -15.87 4.51
N THR A 81 -4.50 -16.18 5.31
CA THR A 81 -4.69 -16.55 6.72
C THR A 81 -5.18 -15.37 7.56
N GLY A 82 -4.64 -14.17 7.34
CA GLY A 82 -5.08 -12.97 8.05
C GLY A 82 -6.54 -12.61 7.74
N THR A 83 -6.96 -12.70 6.48
CA THR A 83 -8.35 -12.50 6.07
C THR A 83 -9.27 -13.56 6.65
N ALA A 84 -8.85 -14.83 6.62
CA ALA A 84 -9.62 -15.94 7.17
C ALA A 84 -9.78 -15.82 8.70
N ASP A 85 -8.74 -15.41 9.42
CA ASP A 85 -8.80 -15.18 10.88
C ASP A 85 -9.72 -14.00 11.21
N TYR A 86 -9.70 -12.93 10.41
CA TYR A 86 -10.59 -11.79 10.59
C TYR A 86 -12.07 -12.21 10.43
N ILE A 87 -12.40 -12.90 9.34
CA ILE A 87 -13.78 -13.40 9.10
C ILE A 87 -14.21 -14.39 10.17
N LYS A 88 -13.33 -15.31 10.57
CA LYS A 88 -13.57 -16.22 11.71
C LYS A 88 -13.95 -15.44 12.98
N GLY A 89 -13.23 -14.34 13.28
CA GLY A 89 -13.52 -13.49 14.43
C GLY A 89 -14.92 -12.87 14.38
N ILE A 90 -15.37 -12.42 13.22
CA ILE A 90 -16.73 -11.89 13.01
C ILE A 90 -17.79 -12.99 13.11
N CYS A 91 -17.48 -14.20 12.64
CA CYS A 91 -18.39 -15.34 12.63
C CYS A 91 -18.32 -16.21 13.91
N ASN A 92 -18.29 -15.59 15.08
CA ASN A 92 -18.28 -16.25 16.39
C ASN A 92 -17.19 -17.34 16.54
N ASN A 93 -15.98 -17.09 16.03
CA ASN A 93 -14.85 -18.03 16.03
C ASN A 93 -15.12 -19.36 15.31
N SER A 94 -15.97 -19.35 14.30
CA SER A 94 -16.31 -20.53 13.51
C SER A 94 -15.10 -21.03 12.70
N LYS A 95 -14.71 -22.27 12.91
CA LYS A 95 -13.66 -22.95 12.09
C LYS A 95 -14.08 -23.12 10.64
N ALA A 96 -15.39 -23.37 10.39
CA ALA A 96 -15.94 -23.48 9.05
C ALA A 96 -15.81 -22.18 8.27
N ALA A 97 -16.05 -21.03 8.92
CA ALA A 97 -15.85 -19.70 8.30
C ALA A 97 -14.40 -19.47 7.92
N TYR A 98 -13.44 -19.87 8.75
CA TYR A 98 -12.00 -19.81 8.43
C TYR A 98 -11.66 -20.60 7.17
N VAL A 99 -12.04 -21.89 7.14
CA VAL A 99 -11.72 -22.79 6.02
C VAL A 99 -12.40 -22.34 4.73
N ALA A 100 -13.67 -21.94 4.80
CA ALA A 100 -14.40 -21.42 3.65
C ALA A 100 -13.75 -20.16 3.09
N THR A 101 -13.38 -19.19 3.95
CA THR A 101 -12.72 -17.97 3.52
C THR A 101 -11.35 -18.27 2.91
N ALA A 102 -10.55 -19.12 3.53
CA ALA A 102 -9.25 -19.49 2.99
C ALA A 102 -9.38 -20.18 1.62
N ALA A 103 -10.34 -21.07 1.45
CA ALA A 103 -10.60 -21.73 0.17
C ALA A 103 -11.05 -20.73 -0.91
N ILE A 104 -11.99 -19.83 -0.60
CA ILE A 104 -12.46 -18.79 -1.53
C ILE A 104 -11.31 -17.89 -1.95
N CYS A 105 -10.53 -17.39 -0.99
CA CYS A 105 -9.36 -16.53 -1.29
C CYS A 105 -8.34 -17.25 -2.16
N SER A 106 -8.09 -18.55 -1.92
CA SER A 106 -7.16 -19.34 -2.73
C SER A 106 -7.67 -19.53 -4.15
N VAL A 107 -8.96 -19.82 -4.34
CA VAL A 107 -9.57 -19.94 -5.68
C VAL A 107 -9.50 -18.61 -6.43
N ILE A 108 -9.83 -17.49 -5.79
CA ILE A 108 -9.70 -16.16 -6.38
C ILE A 108 -8.23 -15.89 -6.76
N GLY A 109 -7.29 -16.22 -5.87
CA GLY A 109 -5.85 -16.08 -6.14
C GLY A 109 -5.38 -16.87 -7.36
N ILE A 110 -5.87 -18.11 -7.56
CA ILE A 110 -5.56 -18.92 -8.74
C ILE A 110 -6.13 -18.28 -10.01
N ILE A 111 -7.39 -17.82 -9.98
CA ILE A 111 -8.04 -17.16 -11.12
C ILE A 111 -7.28 -15.89 -11.50
N VAL A 112 -6.99 -15.01 -10.53
CA VAL A 112 -6.28 -13.76 -10.77
C VAL A 112 -4.83 -14.04 -11.21
N GLY A 113 -4.18 -15.03 -10.62
CA GLY A 113 -2.81 -15.41 -10.96
C GLY A 113 -2.65 -16.02 -12.36
N SER A 114 -3.75 -16.43 -13.01
CA SER A 114 -3.72 -16.90 -14.41
C SER A 114 -3.61 -15.76 -15.44
N TYR A 115 -3.85 -14.51 -15.02
CA TYR A 115 -3.62 -13.33 -15.85
C TYR A 115 -2.15 -12.91 -15.82
N ASN A 116 -1.71 -12.12 -16.82
CA ASN A 116 -0.35 -11.60 -16.81
C ASN A 116 -0.18 -10.52 -15.71
N VAL A 117 1.07 -10.36 -15.26
CA VAL A 117 1.39 -9.42 -14.16
C VAL A 117 1.05 -7.98 -14.51
N GLY A 118 1.18 -7.57 -15.77
CA GLY A 118 0.80 -6.23 -16.24
C GLY A 118 -0.67 -5.95 -15.98
N PHE A 119 -1.56 -6.85 -16.40
CA PHE A 119 -3.00 -6.72 -16.16
C PHE A 119 -3.34 -6.65 -14.67
N ILE A 120 -2.67 -7.47 -13.84
CA ILE A 120 -2.88 -7.43 -12.38
C ILE A 120 -2.51 -6.06 -11.82
N ILE A 121 -1.39 -5.49 -12.27
CA ILE A 121 -0.94 -4.15 -11.85
C ILE A 121 -1.94 -3.10 -12.30
N ASP A 122 -2.41 -3.14 -13.54
CA ASP A 122 -3.34 -2.16 -14.10
C ASP A 122 -4.68 -2.12 -13.34
N VAL A 123 -5.12 -3.25 -12.80
CA VAL A 123 -6.32 -3.33 -11.96
C VAL A 123 -6.04 -2.97 -10.50
N ALA A 124 -4.88 -3.36 -9.98
CA ALA A 124 -4.54 -3.14 -8.57
C ALA A 124 -4.16 -1.68 -8.27
N VAL A 125 -3.47 -0.98 -9.20
CA VAL A 125 -3.01 0.39 -8.98
C VAL A 125 -4.16 1.36 -8.67
N PRO A 126 -5.28 1.38 -9.41
CA PRO A 126 -6.42 2.23 -9.07
C PRO A 126 -6.96 1.97 -7.66
N ALA A 127 -7.12 0.70 -7.29
CA ALA A 127 -7.59 0.34 -5.95
C ALA A 127 -6.64 0.80 -4.85
N LEU A 128 -5.33 0.67 -5.08
CA LEU A 128 -4.30 1.13 -4.15
C LEU A 128 -4.28 2.65 -4.03
N MET A 129 -4.39 3.39 -5.13
CA MET A 129 -4.45 4.86 -5.12
C MET A 129 -5.62 5.39 -4.29
N PHE A 130 -6.71 4.63 -4.20
CA PHE A 130 -7.85 4.95 -3.37
C PHE A 130 -7.65 4.57 -1.88
N LEU A 131 -7.02 3.42 -1.62
CA LEU A 131 -6.83 2.90 -0.27
C LEU A 131 -5.67 3.58 0.49
N TYR A 132 -4.59 3.95 -0.20
CA TYR A 132 -3.41 4.54 0.44
C TYR A 132 -3.71 5.82 1.23
N PRO A 133 -4.43 6.83 0.70
CA PRO A 133 -4.77 8.02 1.46
C PRO A 133 -5.45 7.71 2.79
N ILE A 134 -6.44 6.83 2.74
CA ILE A 134 -7.21 6.42 3.93
C ILE A 134 -6.31 5.71 4.94
N THR A 135 -5.49 4.78 4.47
CA THR A 135 -4.57 4.02 5.32
C THR A 135 -3.52 4.92 5.98
N ILE A 136 -2.94 5.85 5.22
CA ILE A 136 -1.96 6.82 5.73
C ILE A 136 -2.60 7.68 6.83
N MET A 137 -3.81 8.22 6.59
CA MET A 137 -4.50 9.03 7.58
C MET A 137 -4.92 8.22 8.80
N LEU A 138 -5.33 6.96 8.64
CA LEU A 138 -5.59 6.06 9.77
C LEU A 138 -4.35 5.87 10.63
N ILE A 139 -3.20 5.63 10.03
CA ILE A 139 -1.93 5.47 10.75
C ILE A 139 -1.57 6.78 11.49
N LEU A 140 -1.58 7.90 10.78
CA LEU A 140 -1.24 9.20 11.36
C LEU A 140 -2.13 9.56 12.54
N LEU A 141 -3.44 9.40 12.41
CA LEU A 141 -4.40 9.70 13.49
C LEU A 141 -4.24 8.77 14.70
N ASN A 142 -3.78 7.53 14.51
CA ASN A 142 -3.50 6.60 15.61
C ASN A 142 -2.17 6.90 16.32
N VAL A 143 -1.24 7.57 15.67
CA VAL A 143 0.03 8.02 16.29
C VAL A 143 -0.16 9.31 17.11
N VAL A 144 -1.12 10.15 16.70
CA VAL A 144 -1.41 11.40 17.39
C VAL A 144 -2.09 11.12 18.75
N PRO A 145 -1.72 11.83 19.83
CA PRO A 145 -2.35 11.67 21.14
C PRO A 145 -3.88 11.86 21.07
N GLU A 146 -4.64 11.07 21.84
CA GLU A 146 -6.12 11.08 21.88
C GLU A 146 -6.72 12.46 22.12
N LYS A 147 -5.97 13.35 22.82
CA LYS A 147 -6.36 14.73 23.03
C LYS A 147 -6.67 15.47 21.73
N TYR A 148 -5.92 15.19 20.65
CA TYR A 148 -6.07 15.82 19.33
C TYR A 148 -6.82 14.95 18.33
N ALA A 149 -6.87 13.64 18.54
CA ALA A 149 -7.55 12.67 17.67
C ALA A 149 -8.86 12.15 18.31
N SER A 150 -9.75 13.07 18.74
CA SER A 150 -11.07 12.67 19.27
C SER A 150 -11.88 11.94 18.18
N LYS A 151 -12.89 11.13 18.61
CA LYS A 151 -13.74 10.34 17.71
C LYS A 151 -14.36 11.18 16.57
N ILE A 152 -14.71 12.44 16.84
CA ILE A 152 -15.29 13.37 15.84
C ILE A 152 -14.20 13.78 14.84
N VAL A 153 -13.02 14.19 15.31
CA VAL A 153 -11.88 14.56 14.47
C VAL A 153 -11.49 13.38 13.59
N PHE A 154 -11.36 12.20 14.18
CA PHE A 154 -11.01 10.97 13.49
C PHE A 154 -11.97 10.67 12.32
N ARG A 155 -13.28 10.63 12.60
CA ARG A 155 -14.30 10.37 11.59
C ARG A 155 -14.33 11.43 10.49
N ALA A 156 -14.25 12.72 10.87
CA ALA A 156 -14.30 13.80 9.91
C ALA A 156 -13.09 13.82 8.97
N VAL A 157 -11.88 13.63 9.51
CA VAL A 157 -10.66 13.59 8.71
C VAL A 157 -10.67 12.41 7.75
N ILE A 158 -11.04 11.21 8.20
CA ILE A 158 -11.14 10.03 7.34
C ILE A 158 -12.19 10.24 6.23
N LEU A 159 -13.36 10.80 6.57
CA LEU A 159 -14.42 11.05 5.60
C LEU A 159 -13.97 12.08 4.53
N VAL A 160 -13.32 13.16 4.95
CA VAL A 160 -12.76 14.16 4.01
C VAL A 160 -11.68 13.54 3.14
N THR A 161 -10.76 12.76 3.71
CA THR A 161 -9.75 12.04 2.95
C THR A 161 -10.37 11.12 1.90
N PHE A 162 -11.40 10.37 2.28
CA PHE A 162 -12.15 9.50 1.38
C PHE A 162 -12.74 10.28 0.19
N ILE A 163 -13.46 11.38 0.47
CA ILE A 163 -14.11 12.20 -0.57
C ILE A 163 -13.07 12.77 -1.55
N PHE A 164 -11.96 13.31 -1.03
CA PHE A 164 -10.91 13.90 -1.87
C PHE A 164 -9.98 12.88 -2.54
N SER A 165 -10.09 11.58 -2.21
CA SER A 165 -9.44 10.50 -2.94
C SER A 165 -10.27 9.99 -4.14
N ILE A 166 -11.56 10.30 -4.20
CA ILE A 166 -12.44 9.88 -5.30
C ILE A 166 -11.98 10.39 -6.67
N PRO A 167 -11.58 11.66 -6.86
CA PRO A 167 -11.12 12.15 -8.16
C PRO A 167 -9.87 11.44 -8.69
N ASP A 168 -8.98 10.99 -7.79
CA ASP A 168 -7.80 10.25 -8.19
C ASP A 168 -8.16 8.83 -8.66
N PHE A 169 -9.08 8.16 -7.99
CA PHE A 169 -9.63 6.87 -8.41
C PHE A 169 -10.40 6.96 -9.72
N LEU A 170 -11.27 7.97 -9.86
CA LEU A 170 -12.06 8.18 -11.08
C LEU A 170 -11.16 8.46 -12.30
N GLY A 171 -9.98 9.04 -12.11
CA GLY A 171 -9.01 9.29 -13.18
C GLY A 171 -8.49 8.02 -13.88
N PHE A 172 -8.72 6.83 -13.32
CA PHE A 172 -8.43 5.55 -13.98
C PHE A 172 -9.61 4.98 -14.77
N ILE A 173 -10.83 5.44 -14.49
CA ILE A 173 -12.06 4.91 -15.09
C ILE A 173 -12.59 5.87 -16.16
N ILE A 174 -12.42 7.18 -15.93
CA ILE A 174 -12.97 8.24 -16.78
C ILE A 174 -11.81 8.95 -17.52
N PRO A 175 -11.98 9.28 -18.82
CA PRO A 175 -10.98 10.04 -19.55
C PRO A 175 -10.56 11.33 -18.83
N ALA A 176 -9.27 11.62 -18.84
CA ALA A 176 -8.67 12.73 -18.09
C ALA A 176 -9.29 14.10 -18.43
N GLU A 177 -9.79 14.25 -19.66
CA GLU A 177 -10.43 15.48 -20.15
C GLU A 177 -11.63 15.92 -19.30
N ASN A 178 -12.42 14.97 -18.82
CA ASN A 178 -13.61 15.24 -18.02
C ASN A 178 -13.30 15.59 -16.55
N LEU A 179 -12.09 15.30 -16.10
CA LEU A 179 -11.65 15.51 -14.72
C LEU A 179 -10.72 16.72 -14.54
N THR A 180 -10.28 17.34 -15.63
CA THR A 180 -9.36 18.48 -15.61
C THR A 180 -9.92 19.65 -14.79
N GLY A 181 -11.20 19.97 -14.92
CA GLY A 181 -11.86 21.03 -14.15
C GLY A 181 -11.89 20.77 -12.64
N VAL A 182 -12.10 19.54 -12.22
CA VAL A 182 -12.13 19.17 -10.79
C VAL A 182 -10.71 19.07 -10.24
N LYS A 183 -9.79 18.49 -11.00
CA LYS A 183 -8.38 18.33 -10.59
C LYS A 183 -7.64 19.65 -10.50
N SER A 184 -7.97 20.65 -11.34
CA SER A 184 -7.34 21.98 -11.29
C SER A 184 -7.72 22.78 -10.04
N LEU A 185 -8.90 22.51 -9.44
CA LEU A 185 -9.36 23.15 -8.20
C LEU A 185 -8.71 22.55 -6.94
N ILE A 186 -8.16 21.33 -7.03
CA ILE A 186 -7.60 20.62 -5.88
C ILE A 186 -6.07 20.76 -5.92
N PRO A 187 -5.45 21.46 -4.97
CA PRO A 187 -4.00 21.61 -4.91
C PRO A 187 -3.33 20.22 -4.78
N PHE A 188 -2.20 20.02 -5.47
CA PHE A 188 -1.44 18.78 -5.53
C PHE A 188 -2.15 17.57 -6.14
N SER A 189 -3.31 17.74 -6.78
CA SER A 189 -4.02 16.66 -7.48
C SER A 189 -3.18 16.02 -8.59
N GLN A 190 -2.30 16.79 -9.28
CA GLN A 190 -1.37 16.26 -10.27
C GLN A 190 -0.36 15.24 -9.72
N TYR A 191 -0.10 15.25 -8.42
CA TYR A 191 0.77 14.29 -7.70
C TYR A 191 -0.03 13.22 -6.94
N HIS A 192 -1.34 13.10 -7.17
CA HIS A 192 -2.25 12.22 -6.40
C HIS A 192 -2.25 12.52 -4.88
N LEU A 193 -1.96 13.76 -4.49
CA LEU A 193 -1.91 14.23 -3.11
C LEU A 193 -3.04 15.23 -2.80
N GLY A 194 -4.10 15.26 -3.62
CA GLY A 194 -5.21 16.19 -3.47
C GLY A 194 -5.97 16.05 -2.13
N TRP A 195 -5.89 14.91 -1.49
CA TRP A 195 -6.51 14.64 -0.19
C TRP A 195 -5.76 15.25 1.01
N VAL A 196 -4.46 15.55 0.87
CA VAL A 196 -3.59 15.96 1.99
C VAL A 196 -4.03 17.29 2.60
N ILE A 197 -4.18 18.34 1.77
CA ILE A 197 -4.54 19.66 2.25
C ILE A 197 -5.93 19.66 2.92
N PRO A 198 -7.01 19.14 2.32
CA PRO A 198 -8.30 19.06 2.98
C PRO A 198 -8.29 18.27 4.30
N ALA A 199 -7.54 17.18 4.36
CA ALA A 199 -7.40 16.38 5.57
C ALA A 199 -6.72 17.16 6.70
N VAL A 200 -5.60 17.85 6.40
CA VAL A 200 -4.86 18.66 7.37
C VAL A 200 -5.69 19.85 7.84
N ILE A 201 -6.37 20.57 6.93
CA ILE A 201 -7.24 21.67 7.29
C ILE A 201 -8.36 21.19 8.22
N THR A 202 -9.02 20.10 7.88
CA THR A 202 -10.08 19.51 8.73
C THR A 202 -9.57 19.18 10.12
N PHE A 203 -8.39 18.55 10.20
CA PHE A 203 -7.76 18.23 11.47
C PHE A 203 -7.49 19.49 12.31
N LEU A 204 -6.92 20.53 11.72
CA LEU A 204 -6.59 21.78 12.41
C LEU A 204 -7.85 22.54 12.86
N VAL A 205 -8.82 22.70 11.98
CA VAL A 205 -10.08 23.45 12.28
C VAL A 205 -10.84 22.81 13.44
N LEU A 206 -10.97 21.48 13.43
CA LEU A 206 -11.71 20.78 14.50
C LEU A 206 -10.95 20.81 15.83
N ASN A 207 -9.63 20.80 15.83
CA ASN A 207 -8.85 20.93 17.06
C ASN A 207 -8.83 22.37 17.61
N LEU A 208 -8.85 23.38 16.73
CA LEU A 208 -8.96 24.79 17.16
C LEU A 208 -10.33 25.09 17.75
N LYS A 209 -11.42 24.56 17.17
CA LYS A 209 -12.78 24.68 17.73
C LYS A 209 -12.95 24.02 19.11
N LYS A 210 -12.17 22.98 19.39
CA LYS A 210 -12.22 22.29 20.69
C LYS A 210 -11.48 23.02 21.82
N LYS A 211 -10.65 24.03 21.48
CA LYS A 211 -9.92 24.85 22.43
C LYS A 211 -10.72 26.09 22.92
N LYS A 212 -11.84 26.40 22.26
CA LYS A 212 -12.84 27.36 22.72
C LYS A 212 -13.96 26.65 23.47
#